data_65f2c6195ac26933aa9ff0cd9053ce04
#
_entry.id   65f2c6195ac26933aa9ff0cd9053ce04
#
_cell.length_a   1.000
_cell.length_b   1.000
_cell.length_c   1.000
_cell.angle_alpha   90.00
_cell.angle_beta   90.00
_cell.angle_gamma   90.00
#
_symmetry.space_group_name_H-M   'P 1'
#
loop_
_entity.id
_entity.type
_entity.pdbx_description
1 polymer ?
#
loop_
_entity_poly.entity_id
_entity_poly.type
_entity_poly.pdbx_seq_one_letter_code
_entity_poly.pdbx_strand_id
1 'polypeptide(L)'
;MPSKAKLLAFLRVRSIPVLFWTSSMRLTLFPTPVSALFLILGLVIFGLGEALLVAASSGVSPWTVLAQGVVVQTDWSLGFATLIISFSVLALWIPLKQVPGLGTISNALIIAAVLEYLLPWIPTPSNAFSGLLMTMTGVLVTGLGGAIYLIANLGPGPRDGLMTGINEKTGWPIAGIRSGLEVSVVVLGVALGGQFGIGTLLFAFGIGPAVALGLHLCKRLFGGFTQTPSL
;
A
#
# COMPACT_ATOMS: atom_id res chain seq x y z
N MET A 1 2.67 -28.52 16.21
CA MET A 1 2.94 -27.74 14.99
C MET A 1 1.61 -27.37 14.34
N PRO A 2 1.32 -26.11 14.02
CA PRO A 2 0.10 -25.75 13.30
C PRO A 2 0.12 -26.43 11.93
N SER A 3 -0.99 -27.07 11.51
CA SER A 3 -1.07 -27.74 10.21
C SER A 3 -0.85 -26.72 9.07
N LYS A 4 -0.23 -27.15 7.95
CA LYS A 4 -0.02 -26.31 6.77
C LYS A 4 -1.30 -25.58 6.32
N ALA A 5 -2.47 -26.20 6.54
CA ALA A 5 -3.78 -25.61 6.25
C ALA A 5 -4.10 -24.41 7.15
N LYS A 6 -3.72 -24.42 8.43
CA LYS A 6 -3.89 -23.26 9.34
C LYS A 6 -2.96 -22.11 8.98
N LEU A 7 -1.73 -22.39 8.54
CA LEU A 7 -0.78 -21.38 8.09
C LEU A 7 -1.27 -20.72 6.78
N LEU A 8 -1.73 -21.49 5.82
CA LEU A 8 -2.30 -20.98 4.56
C LEU A 8 -3.60 -20.20 4.78
N ALA A 9 -4.44 -20.62 5.75
CA ALA A 9 -5.64 -19.89 6.12
C ALA A 9 -5.31 -18.54 6.81
N PHE A 10 -4.21 -18.47 7.55
CA PHE A 10 -3.71 -17.25 8.18
C PHE A 10 -3.22 -16.22 7.15
N LEU A 11 -2.56 -16.68 6.09
CA LEU A 11 -2.02 -15.82 5.02
C LEU A 11 -3.09 -15.30 4.03
N ARG A 12 -4.32 -15.82 4.08
CA ARG A 12 -5.44 -15.31 3.29
C ARG A 12 -6.24 -14.27 4.08
N VAL A 13 -6.21 -13.02 3.64
CA VAL A 13 -7.13 -11.98 4.14
C VAL A 13 -8.55 -12.36 3.75
N ARG A 14 -9.32 -12.94 4.68
CA ARG A 14 -10.72 -13.31 4.45
C ARG A 14 -11.70 -12.16 4.71
N SER A 15 -11.35 -11.24 5.61
CA SER A 15 -12.14 -10.06 5.94
C SER A 15 -11.26 -9.04 6.66
N ILE A 16 -11.54 -7.76 6.44
CA ILE A 16 -10.94 -6.67 7.20
C ILE A 16 -11.69 -6.62 8.55
N PRO A 17 -10.99 -6.65 9.70
CA PRO A 17 -11.65 -6.56 11.00
C PRO A 17 -12.29 -5.19 11.18
N VAL A 18 -13.46 -5.16 11.82
CA VAL A 18 -14.11 -3.93 12.28
C VAL A 18 -13.58 -3.61 13.67
N LEU A 19 -12.95 -2.45 13.84
CA LEU A 19 -12.36 -1.98 15.09
C LEU A 19 -12.93 -0.60 15.43
N PHE A 20 -12.58 -0.06 16.60
CA PHE A 20 -13.16 1.21 17.08
C PHE A 20 -12.88 2.44 16.19
N TRP A 21 -11.90 2.34 15.29
CA TRP A 21 -11.62 3.39 14.29
C TRP A 21 -12.17 3.09 12.89
N THR A 22 -12.90 2.01 12.71
CA THR A 22 -13.53 1.69 11.42
C THR A 22 -14.70 2.62 11.17
N SER A 23 -14.67 3.36 10.07
CA SER A 23 -15.79 4.17 9.63
C SER A 23 -16.96 3.31 9.18
N SER A 24 -18.17 3.65 9.61
CA SER A 24 -19.41 2.99 9.15
C SER A 24 -19.73 3.28 7.68
N MET A 25 -19.25 4.41 7.16
CA MET A 25 -19.48 4.83 5.77
C MET A 25 -18.15 5.00 5.04
N ARG A 26 -17.99 4.23 3.95
CA ARG A 26 -16.75 4.21 3.15
C ARG A 26 -16.44 5.54 2.44
N LEU A 27 -17.47 6.28 2.02
CA LEU A 27 -17.35 7.51 1.25
C LEU A 27 -17.73 8.76 2.06
N THR A 28 -17.66 8.70 3.40
CA THR A 28 -17.94 9.88 4.22
C THR A 28 -16.86 10.95 4.03
N LEU A 29 -17.31 12.21 3.91
CA LEU A 29 -16.43 13.38 3.92
C LEU A 29 -16.12 13.87 5.34
N PHE A 30 -16.88 13.42 6.33
CA PHE A 30 -16.74 13.78 7.74
C PHE A 30 -16.56 12.52 8.60
N PRO A 31 -15.39 11.88 8.53
CA PRO A 31 -15.09 10.73 9.38
C PRO A 31 -14.96 11.14 10.85
N THR A 32 -15.08 10.18 11.76
CA THR A 32 -14.75 10.46 13.16
C THR A 32 -13.28 10.87 13.28
N PRO A 33 -12.91 11.75 14.22
CA PRO A 33 -11.52 12.15 14.43
C PRO A 33 -10.58 10.95 14.63
N VAL A 34 -11.07 9.90 15.28
CA VAL A 34 -10.33 8.66 15.51
C VAL A 34 -10.09 7.92 14.19
N SER A 35 -11.10 7.76 13.33
CA SER A 35 -10.92 7.13 12.02
C SER A 35 -9.93 7.90 11.14
N ALA A 36 -10.01 9.24 11.16
CA ALA A 36 -9.09 10.10 10.42
C ALA A 36 -7.65 9.97 10.95
N LEU A 37 -7.47 9.95 12.28
CA LEU A 37 -6.16 9.76 12.89
C LEU A 37 -5.51 8.44 12.48
N PHE A 38 -6.25 7.32 12.59
CA PHE A 38 -5.72 6.00 12.22
C PHE A 38 -5.50 5.85 10.71
N LEU A 39 -6.31 6.52 9.87
CA LEU A 39 -6.05 6.64 8.44
C LEU A 39 -4.68 7.30 8.20
N ILE A 40 -4.44 8.48 8.78
CA ILE A 40 -3.19 9.23 8.60
C ILE A 40 -2.00 8.44 9.14
N LEU A 41 -2.10 7.90 10.36
CA LEU A 41 -1.04 7.06 10.95
C LEU A 41 -0.72 5.86 10.08
N GLY A 42 -1.74 5.14 9.60
CA GLY A 42 -1.55 4.00 8.71
C GLY A 42 -0.85 4.37 7.41
N LEU A 43 -1.22 5.49 6.80
CA LEU A 43 -0.61 5.97 5.56
C LEU A 43 0.83 6.49 5.75
N VAL A 44 1.12 7.13 6.88
CA VAL A 44 2.49 7.54 7.24
C VAL A 44 3.38 6.31 7.44
N ILE A 45 2.90 5.31 8.20
CA ILE A 45 3.63 4.04 8.40
C ILE A 45 3.83 3.32 7.05
N PHE A 46 2.81 3.30 6.19
CA PHE A 46 2.91 2.73 4.85
C PHE A 46 4.01 3.44 4.03
N GLY A 47 3.96 4.77 3.98
CA GLY A 47 4.96 5.59 3.27
C GLY A 47 6.38 5.42 3.84
N LEU A 48 6.52 5.28 5.16
CA LEU A 48 7.80 4.98 5.80
C LEU A 48 8.35 3.62 5.33
N GLY A 49 7.51 2.59 5.23
CA GLY A 49 7.89 1.30 4.68
C GLY A 49 8.36 1.39 3.22
N GLU A 50 7.67 2.16 2.37
CA GLU A 50 8.10 2.44 1.00
C GLU A 50 9.45 3.20 0.97
N ALA A 51 9.64 4.19 1.85
CA ALA A 51 10.90 4.93 1.94
C ALA A 51 12.07 4.02 2.38
N LEU A 52 11.84 3.07 3.30
CA LEU A 52 12.82 2.05 3.68
C LEU A 52 13.19 1.15 2.49
N LEU A 53 12.22 0.75 1.67
CA LEU A 53 12.48 -0.04 0.46
C LEU A 53 13.35 0.73 -0.54
N VAL A 54 13.09 2.02 -0.73
CA VAL A 54 13.89 2.87 -1.61
C VAL A 54 15.31 3.02 -1.07
N ALA A 55 15.48 3.34 0.20
CA ALA A 55 16.78 3.51 0.85
C ALA A 55 17.59 2.20 0.84
N ALA A 56 16.94 1.04 0.92
CA ALA A 56 17.59 -0.27 0.88
C ALA A 56 18.32 -0.58 -0.43
N SER A 57 17.97 0.12 -1.53
CA SER A 57 18.61 -0.01 -2.86
C SER A 57 18.68 -1.44 -3.41
N SER A 58 17.82 -2.34 -2.94
CA SER A 58 17.74 -3.75 -3.34
C SER A 58 16.61 -4.05 -4.33
N GLY A 59 15.95 -3.00 -4.81
CA GLY A 59 14.69 -3.03 -5.55
C GLY A 59 13.52 -2.59 -4.66
N VAL A 60 12.49 -2.03 -5.29
CA VAL A 60 11.38 -1.33 -4.63
C VAL A 60 10.03 -1.94 -5.01
N SER A 61 8.93 -1.42 -4.46
CA SER A 61 7.59 -1.89 -4.85
C SER A 61 7.32 -1.64 -6.35
N PRO A 62 6.48 -2.45 -7.02
CA PRO A 62 6.22 -2.34 -8.46
C PRO A 62 5.90 -0.92 -8.94
N TRP A 63 5.06 -0.20 -8.21
CA TRP A 63 4.69 1.16 -8.54
C TRP A 63 5.78 2.18 -8.27
N THR A 64 6.64 1.90 -7.29
CA THR A 64 7.82 2.72 -7.01
C THR A 64 8.90 2.50 -8.06
N VAL A 65 8.99 1.30 -8.69
CA VAL A 65 9.82 1.09 -9.89
C VAL A 65 9.38 2.05 -11.02
N LEU A 66 8.06 2.17 -11.26
CA LEU A 66 7.55 3.12 -12.24
C LEU A 66 7.87 4.58 -11.85
N ALA A 67 7.69 4.93 -10.56
CA ALA A 67 8.00 6.28 -10.09
C ALA A 67 9.48 6.63 -10.27
N GLN A 68 10.39 5.70 -9.95
CA GLN A 68 11.83 5.88 -10.21
C GLN A 68 12.13 6.03 -11.70
N GLY A 69 11.46 5.27 -12.57
CA GLY A 69 11.60 5.43 -14.00
C GLY A 69 11.18 6.84 -14.47
N VAL A 70 10.09 7.38 -13.94
CA VAL A 70 9.66 8.77 -14.22
C VAL A 70 10.70 9.77 -13.71
N VAL A 71 11.24 9.59 -12.50
CA VAL A 71 12.32 10.42 -11.94
C VAL A 71 13.52 10.50 -12.90
N VAL A 72 13.96 9.36 -13.43
CA VAL A 72 15.11 9.30 -14.37
C VAL A 72 14.83 10.07 -15.66
N GLN A 73 13.58 10.15 -16.10
CA GLN A 73 13.21 10.83 -17.36
C GLN A 73 12.87 12.31 -17.19
N THR A 74 12.58 12.77 -15.97
CA THR A 74 12.01 14.10 -15.73
C THR A 74 12.80 14.95 -14.75
N ASP A 75 13.78 14.40 -14.05
CA ASP A 75 14.49 15.00 -12.92
C ASP A 75 13.58 15.45 -11.76
N TRP A 76 12.35 14.92 -11.69
CA TRP A 76 11.43 15.19 -10.58
C TRP A 76 11.87 14.45 -9.31
N SER A 77 11.42 14.93 -8.15
CA SER A 77 11.58 14.17 -6.91
C SER A 77 10.72 12.89 -6.93
N LEU A 78 11.12 11.89 -6.14
CA LEU A 78 10.39 10.63 -6.07
C LEU A 78 8.98 10.82 -5.49
N GLY A 79 8.84 11.70 -4.49
CA GLY A 79 7.54 12.04 -3.92
C GLY A 79 6.62 12.67 -4.96
N PHE A 80 7.12 13.64 -5.72
CA PHE A 80 6.34 14.30 -6.77
C PHE A 80 5.96 13.32 -7.89
N ALA A 81 6.88 12.49 -8.36
CA ALA A 81 6.60 11.46 -9.37
C ALA A 81 5.52 10.46 -8.86
N THR A 82 5.61 10.03 -7.59
CA THR A 82 4.59 9.18 -6.96
C THR A 82 3.22 9.85 -6.91
N LEU A 83 3.18 11.14 -6.60
CA LEU A 83 1.96 11.93 -6.58
C LEU A 83 1.30 11.98 -7.96
N ILE A 84 2.06 12.33 -9.00
CA ILE A 84 1.58 12.42 -10.38
C ILE A 84 1.06 11.06 -10.87
N ILE A 85 1.79 9.97 -10.61
CA ILE A 85 1.34 8.62 -10.96
C ILE A 85 0.03 8.28 -10.24
N SER A 86 -0.08 8.60 -8.94
CA SER A 86 -1.31 8.35 -8.18
C SER A 86 -2.52 9.09 -8.75
N PHE A 87 -2.36 10.37 -9.13
CA PHE A 87 -3.42 11.12 -9.79
C PHE A 87 -3.72 10.63 -11.20
N SER A 88 -2.71 10.19 -11.95
CA SER A 88 -2.92 9.56 -13.27
C SER A 88 -3.75 8.28 -13.15
N VAL A 89 -3.47 7.46 -12.12
CA VAL A 89 -4.28 6.28 -11.80
C VAL A 89 -5.71 6.67 -11.42
N LEU A 90 -5.90 7.75 -10.64
CA LEU A 90 -7.23 8.25 -10.31
C LEU A 90 -7.99 8.77 -11.54
N ALA A 91 -7.31 9.36 -12.51
CA ALA A 91 -7.93 9.73 -13.77
C ALA A 91 -8.49 8.53 -14.53
N LEU A 92 -7.85 7.35 -14.44
CA LEU A 92 -8.38 6.10 -15.00
C LEU A 92 -9.65 5.58 -14.28
N TRP A 93 -9.97 6.09 -13.08
CA TRP A 93 -11.23 5.75 -12.41
C TRP A 93 -12.44 6.40 -13.08
N ILE A 94 -12.26 7.53 -13.78
CA ILE A 94 -13.37 8.24 -14.45
C ILE A 94 -14.11 7.31 -15.44
N PRO A 95 -13.45 6.67 -16.44
CA PRO A 95 -14.12 5.75 -17.32
C PRO A 95 -14.59 4.45 -16.62
N LEU A 96 -14.04 4.12 -15.46
CA LEU A 96 -14.46 2.97 -14.64
C LEU A 96 -15.60 3.32 -13.68
N LYS A 97 -16.04 4.59 -13.62
CA LYS A 97 -17.10 5.10 -12.73
C LYS A 97 -16.83 4.81 -11.25
N GLN A 98 -15.56 4.74 -10.85
CA GLN A 98 -15.17 4.59 -9.45
C GLN A 98 -15.16 5.95 -8.76
N VAL A 99 -15.58 5.99 -7.49
CA VAL A 99 -15.61 7.22 -6.69
C VAL A 99 -14.50 7.20 -5.64
N PRO A 100 -13.56 8.16 -5.67
CA PRO A 100 -12.51 8.24 -4.67
C PRO A 100 -13.08 8.69 -3.32
N GLY A 101 -12.69 7.99 -2.24
CA GLY A 101 -12.98 8.39 -0.87
C GLY A 101 -11.86 9.26 -0.28
N LEU A 102 -12.05 9.75 0.96
CA LEU A 102 -11.01 10.47 1.68
C LEU A 102 -9.72 9.66 1.80
N GLY A 103 -9.83 8.37 2.09
CA GLY A 103 -8.68 7.46 2.17
C GLY A 103 -7.92 7.36 0.85
N THR A 104 -8.61 7.44 -0.29
CA THR A 104 -8.01 7.40 -1.62
C THR A 104 -7.13 8.63 -1.88
N ILE A 105 -7.68 9.82 -1.62
CA ILE A 105 -6.96 11.08 -1.81
C ILE A 105 -5.83 11.20 -0.79
N SER A 106 -6.10 10.90 0.48
CA SER A 106 -5.08 10.90 1.53
C SER A 106 -3.93 9.93 1.23
N ASN A 107 -4.22 8.76 0.65
CA ASN A 107 -3.20 7.78 0.25
C ASN A 107 -2.23 8.38 -0.79
N ALA A 108 -2.77 9.02 -1.84
CA ALA A 108 -1.95 9.67 -2.87
C ALA A 108 -1.08 10.79 -2.28
N LEU A 109 -1.64 11.64 -1.41
CA LEU A 109 -0.95 12.79 -0.85
C LEU A 109 0.07 12.41 0.23
N ILE A 110 -0.35 11.58 1.20
CA ILE A 110 0.48 11.28 2.39
C ILE A 110 1.67 10.41 2.01
N ILE A 111 1.48 9.37 1.19
CA ILE A 111 2.61 8.51 0.77
C ILE A 111 3.62 9.31 -0.03
N ALA A 112 3.17 10.16 -0.95
CA ALA A 112 4.04 11.05 -1.71
C ALA A 112 4.81 12.02 -0.80
N ALA A 113 4.13 12.64 0.16
CA ALA A 113 4.76 13.54 1.13
C ALA A 113 5.79 12.81 2.01
N VAL A 114 5.47 11.60 2.49
CA VAL A 114 6.42 10.79 3.29
C VAL A 114 7.67 10.46 2.47
N LEU A 115 7.52 10.05 1.21
CA LEU A 115 8.66 9.81 0.32
C LEU A 115 9.49 11.08 0.09
N GLU A 116 8.84 12.23 -0.09
CA GLU A 116 9.51 13.51 -0.31
C GLU A 116 10.32 13.95 0.90
N TYR A 117 9.72 13.90 2.11
CA TYR A 117 10.30 14.51 3.29
C TYR A 117 11.10 13.55 4.18
N LEU A 118 10.75 12.26 4.25
CA LEU A 118 11.44 11.31 5.12
C LEU A 118 12.57 10.55 4.43
N LEU A 119 12.45 10.25 3.14
CA LEU A 119 13.49 9.50 2.42
C LEU A 119 14.89 10.09 2.55
N PRO A 120 15.10 11.43 2.46
CA PRO A 120 16.44 12.01 2.59
C PRO A 120 17.12 11.80 3.96
N TRP A 121 16.33 11.47 4.99
CA TRP A 121 16.84 11.25 6.36
C TRP A 121 17.12 9.78 6.66
N ILE A 122 16.75 8.87 5.76
CA ILE A 122 16.96 7.44 5.97
C ILE A 122 18.34 7.06 5.45
N PRO A 123 19.26 6.54 6.33
CA PRO A 123 20.58 6.16 5.90
C PRO A 123 20.55 4.97 4.94
N THR A 124 21.41 5.01 3.92
CA THR A 124 21.61 3.89 3.02
C THR A 124 22.39 2.77 3.71
N PRO A 125 22.04 1.50 3.51
CA PRO A 125 22.73 0.38 4.14
C PRO A 125 24.18 0.24 3.61
N SER A 126 25.11 -0.11 4.49
CA SER A 126 26.53 -0.21 4.18
C SER A 126 26.93 -1.48 3.41
N ASN A 127 26.06 -2.50 3.40
CA ASN A 127 26.31 -3.79 2.75
C ASN A 127 25.00 -4.49 2.34
N ALA A 128 25.12 -5.52 1.50
CA ALA A 128 23.98 -6.25 0.96
C ALA A 128 23.10 -6.91 2.05
N PHE A 129 23.68 -7.38 3.14
CA PHE A 129 22.92 -8.00 4.23
C PHE A 129 22.06 -6.99 4.96
N SER A 130 22.60 -5.83 5.32
CA SER A 130 21.81 -4.73 5.92
C SER A 130 20.75 -4.20 4.96
N GLY A 131 21.05 -4.14 3.65
CA GLY A 131 20.07 -3.80 2.61
C GLY A 131 18.90 -4.78 2.58
N LEU A 132 19.19 -6.08 2.63
CA LEU A 132 18.15 -7.12 2.65
C LEU A 132 17.29 -7.04 3.92
N LEU A 133 17.90 -6.84 5.09
CA LEU A 133 17.16 -6.66 6.34
C LEU A 133 16.26 -5.41 6.29
N MET A 134 16.78 -4.31 5.74
CA MET A 134 16.02 -3.09 5.56
C MET A 134 14.85 -3.28 4.60
N THR A 135 15.04 -4.02 3.51
CA THR A 135 13.99 -4.40 2.57
C THR A 135 12.89 -5.21 3.26
N MET A 136 13.25 -6.24 4.03
CA MET A 136 12.29 -7.06 4.76
C MET A 136 11.50 -6.23 5.78
N THR A 137 12.19 -5.34 6.51
CA THR A 137 11.57 -4.40 7.43
C THR A 137 10.62 -3.47 6.69
N GLY A 138 11.03 -2.92 5.55
CA GLY A 138 10.20 -2.07 4.69
C GLY A 138 8.90 -2.76 4.28
N VAL A 139 8.97 -4.03 3.82
CA VAL A 139 7.78 -4.82 3.47
C VAL A 139 6.84 -5.00 4.66
N LEU A 140 7.37 -5.32 5.84
CA LEU A 140 6.56 -5.51 7.06
C LEU A 140 5.92 -4.21 7.52
N VAL A 141 6.66 -3.10 7.51
CA VAL A 141 6.16 -1.77 7.89
C VAL A 141 5.11 -1.29 6.91
N THR A 142 5.32 -1.45 5.59
CA THR A 142 4.31 -1.16 4.57
C THR A 142 3.05 -1.99 4.79
N GLY A 143 3.20 -3.29 5.08
CA GLY A 143 2.08 -4.17 5.36
C GLY A 143 1.28 -3.78 6.60
N LEU A 144 1.96 -3.38 7.68
CA LEU A 144 1.31 -2.89 8.91
C LEU A 144 0.56 -1.58 8.66
N GLY A 145 1.21 -0.61 8.01
CA GLY A 145 0.57 0.65 7.62
C GLY A 145 -0.65 0.42 6.74
N GLY A 146 -0.51 -0.50 5.75
CA GLY A 146 -1.59 -0.95 4.89
C GLY A 146 -2.78 -1.52 5.68
N ALA A 147 -2.52 -2.37 6.67
CA ALA A 147 -3.57 -2.93 7.51
C ALA A 147 -4.32 -1.84 8.30
N ILE A 148 -3.60 -0.91 8.92
CA ILE A 148 -4.17 0.17 9.74
C ILE A 148 -5.08 1.07 8.91
N TYR A 149 -4.62 1.53 7.73
CA TYR A 149 -5.43 2.42 6.89
C TYR A 149 -6.63 1.69 6.27
N LEU A 150 -6.50 0.40 5.91
CA LEU A 150 -7.61 -0.39 5.37
C LEU A 150 -8.73 -0.57 6.41
N ILE A 151 -8.38 -0.77 7.69
CA ILE A 151 -9.35 -0.86 8.78
C ILE A 151 -10.13 0.44 8.96
N ALA A 152 -9.54 1.61 8.66
CA ALA A 152 -10.24 2.89 8.77
C ALA A 152 -11.46 3.00 7.82
N ASN A 153 -11.50 2.19 6.74
CA ASN A 153 -12.64 2.08 5.81
C ASN A 153 -13.10 3.43 5.21
N LEU A 154 -12.14 4.27 4.79
CA LEU A 154 -12.40 5.60 4.22
C LEU A 154 -12.12 5.69 2.71
N GLY A 155 -12.09 4.56 2.06
CA GLY A 155 -11.82 4.41 0.63
C GLY A 155 -10.55 3.58 0.36
N PRO A 156 -10.47 2.87 -0.77
CA PRO A 156 -9.29 2.10 -1.16
C PRO A 156 -8.20 3.04 -1.65
N GLY A 157 -6.95 2.56 -1.67
CA GLY A 157 -5.89 3.26 -2.38
C GLY A 157 -6.17 3.39 -3.89
N PRO A 158 -5.50 4.34 -4.59
CA PRO A 158 -5.70 4.54 -6.03
C PRO A 158 -5.56 3.26 -6.85
N ARG A 159 -4.58 2.43 -6.53
CA ARG A 159 -4.27 1.16 -7.20
C ARG A 159 -5.35 0.11 -6.96
N ASP A 160 -5.83 0.00 -5.72
CA ASP A 160 -6.83 -1.00 -5.33
C ASP A 160 -8.18 -0.71 -5.99
N GLY A 161 -8.58 0.56 -6.06
CA GLY A 161 -9.80 0.94 -6.73
C GLY A 161 -9.72 0.78 -8.26
N LEU A 162 -8.53 0.99 -8.87
CA LEU A 162 -8.32 0.66 -10.27
C LEU A 162 -8.58 -0.84 -10.53
N MET A 163 -8.01 -1.71 -9.68
CA MET A 163 -8.23 -3.17 -9.79
C MET A 163 -9.70 -3.53 -9.64
N THR A 164 -10.38 -2.94 -8.66
CA THR A 164 -11.81 -3.17 -8.42
C THR A 164 -12.65 -2.69 -9.60
N GLY A 165 -12.39 -1.50 -10.12
CA GLY A 165 -13.11 -0.93 -11.26
C GLY A 165 -12.94 -1.76 -12.55
N ILE A 166 -11.73 -2.27 -12.80
CA ILE A 166 -11.50 -3.18 -13.94
C ILE A 166 -12.26 -4.49 -13.72
N ASN A 167 -12.23 -5.07 -12.51
CA ASN A 167 -12.96 -6.30 -12.19
C ASN A 167 -14.47 -6.12 -12.41
N GLU A 168 -15.06 -5.03 -11.90
CA GLU A 168 -16.49 -4.75 -12.08
C GLU A 168 -16.88 -4.59 -13.55
N LYS A 169 -16.00 -4.00 -14.37
CA LYS A 169 -16.29 -3.76 -15.78
C LYS A 169 -16.06 -4.98 -16.66
N THR A 170 -15.06 -5.80 -16.35
CA THR A 170 -14.62 -6.92 -17.22
C THR A 170 -15.04 -8.30 -16.71
N GLY A 171 -15.36 -8.43 -15.42
CA GLY A 171 -15.59 -9.73 -14.76
C GLY A 171 -14.31 -10.56 -14.55
N TRP A 172 -13.12 -10.03 -14.90
CA TRP A 172 -11.87 -10.74 -14.73
C TRP A 172 -11.51 -10.90 -13.24
N PRO A 173 -10.86 -12.01 -12.85
CA PRO A 173 -10.50 -12.22 -11.45
C PRO A 173 -9.49 -11.16 -10.97
N ILE A 174 -9.74 -10.59 -9.78
CA ILE A 174 -8.91 -9.52 -9.18
C ILE A 174 -7.42 -9.90 -9.13
N ALA A 175 -7.12 -11.18 -8.81
CA ALA A 175 -5.74 -11.66 -8.77
C ALA A 175 -5.03 -11.53 -10.13
N GLY A 176 -5.73 -11.86 -11.23
CA GLY A 176 -5.18 -11.70 -12.59
C GLY A 176 -4.98 -10.24 -12.97
N ILE A 177 -5.96 -9.36 -12.65
CA ILE A 177 -5.86 -7.92 -12.88
C ILE A 177 -4.68 -7.34 -12.10
N ARG A 178 -4.56 -7.70 -10.81
CA ARG A 178 -3.45 -7.26 -9.97
C ARG A 178 -2.11 -7.65 -10.57
N SER A 179 -1.92 -8.95 -10.87
CA SER A 179 -0.66 -9.42 -11.46
C SER A 179 -0.36 -8.75 -12.79
N GLY A 180 -1.36 -8.57 -13.65
CA GLY A 180 -1.20 -7.87 -14.93
C GLY A 180 -0.78 -6.43 -14.76
N LEU A 181 -1.41 -5.68 -13.85
CA LEU A 181 -1.04 -4.29 -13.55
C LEU A 181 0.36 -4.20 -12.94
N GLU A 182 0.68 -5.05 -11.94
CA GLU A 182 2.01 -5.05 -11.30
C GLU A 182 3.12 -5.37 -12.30
N VAL A 183 2.93 -6.34 -13.18
CA VAL A 183 3.89 -6.66 -14.25
C VAL A 183 4.01 -5.48 -15.22
N SER A 184 2.90 -4.89 -15.66
CA SER A 184 2.92 -3.77 -16.59
C SER A 184 3.66 -2.56 -16.06
N VAL A 185 3.42 -2.17 -14.79
CA VAL A 185 4.11 -1.02 -14.19
C VAL A 185 5.58 -1.29 -13.94
N VAL A 186 5.97 -2.54 -13.61
CA VAL A 186 7.39 -2.93 -13.49
C VAL A 186 8.07 -2.85 -14.86
N VAL A 187 7.49 -3.43 -15.90
CA VAL A 187 8.06 -3.40 -17.26
C VAL A 187 8.24 -1.96 -17.74
N LEU A 188 7.20 -1.12 -17.59
CA LEU A 188 7.28 0.29 -17.95
C LEU A 188 8.31 1.04 -17.10
N GLY A 189 8.33 0.81 -15.80
CA GLY A 189 9.29 1.46 -14.90
C GLY A 189 10.73 1.10 -15.22
N VAL A 190 11.02 -0.18 -15.46
CA VAL A 190 12.37 -0.63 -15.89
C VAL A 190 12.75 -0.06 -17.24
N ALA A 191 11.83 -0.03 -18.20
CA ALA A 191 12.07 0.58 -19.52
C ALA A 191 12.41 2.07 -19.43
N LEU A 192 11.90 2.77 -18.39
CA LEU A 192 12.20 4.18 -18.10
C LEU A 192 13.46 4.35 -17.21
N GLY A 193 14.10 3.29 -16.75
CA GLY A 193 15.31 3.34 -15.91
C GLY A 193 15.08 3.12 -14.41
N GLY A 194 13.88 2.70 -14.01
CA GLY A 194 13.56 2.34 -12.62
C GLY A 194 14.28 1.06 -12.17
N GLN A 195 14.53 0.95 -10.87
CA GLN A 195 15.31 -0.15 -10.28
C GLN A 195 14.43 -1.36 -9.95
N PHE A 196 14.59 -2.43 -10.70
CA PHE A 196 14.07 -3.75 -10.37
C PHE A 196 15.15 -4.58 -9.68
N GLY A 197 14.79 -5.30 -8.62
CA GLY A 197 15.72 -6.14 -7.89
C GLY A 197 15.05 -7.20 -7.03
N ILE A 198 15.85 -7.88 -6.20
CA ILE A 198 15.35 -8.89 -5.27
C ILE A 198 14.33 -8.30 -4.28
N GLY A 199 14.47 -7.02 -3.92
CA GLY A 199 13.51 -6.29 -3.10
C GLY A 199 12.14 -6.18 -3.75
N THR A 200 12.07 -6.01 -5.07
CA THR A 200 10.80 -5.98 -5.81
C THR A 200 10.08 -7.32 -5.73
N LEU A 201 10.82 -8.43 -5.85
CA LEU A 201 10.26 -9.77 -5.70
C LEU A 201 9.80 -10.03 -4.26
N LEU A 202 10.63 -9.66 -3.27
CA LEU A 202 10.27 -9.78 -1.85
C LEU A 202 9.01 -8.96 -1.51
N PHE A 203 8.87 -7.77 -2.08
CA PHE A 203 7.66 -6.97 -1.93
C PHE A 203 6.46 -7.66 -2.59
N ALA A 204 6.56 -8.05 -3.86
CA ALA A 204 5.46 -8.64 -4.62
C ALA A 204 4.86 -9.88 -3.93
N PHE A 205 5.70 -10.75 -3.37
CA PHE A 205 5.27 -11.95 -2.65
C PHE A 205 5.00 -11.72 -1.15
N GLY A 206 5.70 -10.74 -0.54
CA GLY A 206 5.69 -10.50 0.91
C GLY A 206 4.59 -9.55 1.37
N ILE A 207 4.14 -8.61 0.53
CA ILE A 207 3.20 -7.57 0.96
C ILE A 207 1.83 -8.14 1.39
N GLY A 208 1.32 -9.15 0.68
CA GLY A 208 0.08 -9.82 1.06
C GLY A 208 0.12 -10.45 2.45
N PRO A 209 1.10 -11.33 2.73
CA PRO A 209 1.36 -11.85 4.07
C PRO A 209 1.60 -10.78 5.13
N ALA A 210 2.34 -9.70 4.81
CA ALA A 210 2.62 -8.61 5.74
C ALA A 210 1.33 -7.84 6.13
N VAL A 211 0.46 -7.54 5.17
CA VAL A 211 -0.86 -6.94 5.45
C VAL A 211 -1.72 -7.89 6.30
N ALA A 212 -1.75 -9.19 5.96
CA ALA A 212 -2.50 -10.17 6.73
C ALA A 212 -2.03 -10.25 8.19
N LEU A 213 -0.71 -10.21 8.41
CA LEU A 213 -0.09 -10.14 9.74
C LEU A 213 -0.51 -8.85 10.45
N GLY A 214 -0.44 -7.70 9.77
CA GLY A 214 -0.85 -6.41 10.32
C GLY A 214 -2.32 -6.41 10.75
N LEU A 215 -3.24 -6.92 9.91
CA LEU A 215 -4.66 -7.07 10.26
C LEU A 215 -4.87 -7.99 11.47
N HIS A 216 -4.12 -9.09 11.54
CA HIS A 216 -4.19 -10.00 12.70
C HIS A 216 -3.70 -9.33 13.98
N LEU A 217 -2.57 -8.61 13.92
CA LEU A 217 -2.01 -7.88 15.05
C LEU A 217 -2.99 -6.80 15.54
N CYS A 218 -3.54 -5.99 14.64
CA CYS A 218 -4.56 -4.99 14.97
C CYS A 218 -5.78 -5.62 15.64
N LYS A 219 -6.29 -6.73 15.09
CA LYS A 219 -7.41 -7.47 15.69
C LYS A 219 -7.07 -8.02 17.08
N ARG A 220 -5.87 -8.57 17.27
CA ARG A 220 -5.44 -9.13 18.55
C ARG A 220 -5.26 -8.05 19.62
N LEU A 221 -4.68 -6.92 19.28
CA LEU A 221 -4.40 -5.83 20.22
C LEU A 221 -5.64 -4.99 20.55
N PHE A 222 -6.53 -4.80 19.58
CA PHE A 222 -7.65 -3.85 19.68
C PHE A 222 -9.02 -4.50 19.52
N GLY A 223 -9.11 -5.79 19.26
CA GLY A 223 -10.39 -6.48 19.02
C GLY A 223 -11.33 -6.54 20.23
N GLY A 224 -10.83 -6.30 21.45
CA GLY A 224 -11.66 -6.15 22.64
C GLY A 224 -12.41 -4.81 22.74
N PHE A 225 -12.09 -3.85 21.87
CA PHE A 225 -12.70 -2.52 21.79
C PHE A 225 -13.65 -2.39 20.59
N THR A 226 -14.23 -3.49 20.11
CA THR A 226 -15.23 -3.44 19.04
C THR A 226 -16.44 -2.66 19.51
N GLN A 227 -16.83 -1.60 18.79
CA GLN A 227 -18.13 -0.99 18.97
C GLN A 227 -19.18 -2.04 18.58
N THR A 228 -19.97 -2.50 19.53
CA THR A 228 -21.24 -3.15 19.25
C THR A 228 -22.06 -2.16 18.41
N PRO A 229 -22.57 -2.54 17.23
CA PRO A 229 -23.50 -1.68 16.52
C PRO A 229 -24.68 -1.43 17.46
N SER A 230 -24.87 -0.18 17.85
CA SER A 230 -26.16 0.24 18.45
C SER A 230 -27.21 -0.01 17.39
N LEU A 231 -28.08 -0.95 17.64
CA LEU A 231 -29.31 -1.25 16.88
C LEU A 231 -30.17 0.00 16.74
#